data_521825f3438ed7ad5580e8b6a1c097f9
#
_entry.id   521825f3438ed7ad5580e8b6a1c097f9
#
_cell.length_a   1.000
_cell.length_b   1.000
_cell.length_c   1.000
_cell.angle_alpha   90.00
_cell.angle_beta   90.00
_cell.angle_gamma   90.00
#
_symmetry.space_group_name_H-M   'P 1'
#
loop_
_entity.id
_entity.type
_entity.pdbx_description
1 polymer ?
#
loop_
_entity_poly.entity_id
_entity_poly.type
_entity_poly.pdbx_seq_one_letter_code
_entity_poly.pdbx_strand_id
1 'polypeptide(L)'
;EELVEEALKKIFSDQQYAIHDPEKTESWIKFTLGMIQKALKTKGRSRSIDEIKQAIEVMNKCNIALYKNKKEIWSGAILQDLVTVGREEYLASTDTHHIARLPLFISHSINNLDYRQFNYDRLMSCDEQLTRWLYKRLINRFTQASHITEYSCMYSDIKQASGLLQQNKEGNNRSKILSAFNELKEKGVILSCKINERKIGRAITDIKYTIKATPQFIKEQIASNKRTTDIRT
;
A
#
# COMPACT_ATOMS: atom_id res chain seq x y z
N GLU A 1 4.54 -10.10 -3.24
CA GLU A 1 4.70 -8.90 -4.10
C GLU A 1 4.56 -7.62 -3.29
N GLU A 2 3.52 -7.45 -2.44
CA GLU A 2 3.23 -6.20 -1.70
C GLU A 2 4.46 -5.66 -0.92
N LEU A 3 5.16 -6.52 -0.17
CA LEU A 3 6.32 -6.09 0.62
C LEU A 3 7.48 -5.60 -0.26
N VAL A 4 7.70 -6.25 -1.41
CA VAL A 4 8.72 -5.85 -2.40
C VAL A 4 8.35 -4.53 -3.06
N GLU A 5 7.07 -4.33 -3.40
CA GLU A 5 6.56 -3.06 -3.90
C GLU A 5 6.78 -1.91 -2.90
N GLU A 6 6.48 -2.12 -1.62
CA GLU A 6 6.70 -1.12 -0.58
C GLU A 6 8.21 -0.82 -0.36
N ALA A 7 9.07 -1.84 -0.48
CA ALA A 7 10.52 -1.64 -0.43
C ALA A 7 11.02 -0.81 -1.64
N LEU A 8 10.50 -1.08 -2.85
CA LEU A 8 10.80 -0.29 -4.04
C LEU A 8 10.33 1.16 -3.89
N LYS A 9 9.13 1.40 -3.38
CA LYS A 9 8.65 2.77 -3.09
C LYS A 9 9.57 3.50 -2.11
N LYS A 10 10.09 2.78 -1.10
CA LYS A 10 11.07 3.35 -0.17
C LYS A 10 12.38 3.69 -0.87
N ILE A 11 12.89 2.81 -1.73
CA ILE A 11 14.11 3.05 -2.52
C ILE A 11 13.87 4.24 -3.48
N PHE A 12 12.70 4.31 -4.13
CA PHE A 12 12.34 5.44 -5.00
C PHE A 12 12.28 6.76 -4.24
N SER A 13 11.92 6.76 -2.96
CA SER A 13 11.92 7.98 -2.14
C SER A 13 13.32 8.52 -1.82
N ASP A 14 14.37 7.75 -2.11
CA ASP A 14 15.76 8.18 -2.04
C ASP A 14 16.19 8.76 -3.39
N GLN A 15 16.51 10.05 -3.42
CA GLN A 15 16.84 10.79 -4.65
C GLN A 15 18.03 10.19 -5.44
N GLN A 16 18.89 9.40 -4.80
CA GLN A 16 20.00 8.73 -5.47
C GLN A 16 19.55 7.62 -6.43
N TYR A 17 18.37 7.05 -6.19
CA TYR A 17 17.84 5.88 -6.90
C TYR A 17 16.56 6.18 -7.69
N ALA A 18 16.12 7.44 -7.67
CA ALA A 18 14.93 7.90 -8.39
C ALA A 18 15.30 8.93 -9.45
N ILE A 19 14.77 8.77 -10.64
CA ILE A 19 14.81 9.76 -11.71
C ILE A 19 13.37 10.12 -12.03
N HIS A 20 13.02 11.39 -11.91
CA HIS A 20 11.71 11.90 -12.27
C HIS A 20 11.88 13.06 -13.25
N ASP A 21 11.32 12.92 -14.44
CA ASP A 21 11.29 13.94 -15.48
C ASP A 21 9.85 14.52 -15.54
N PRO A 22 9.64 15.73 -14.98
CA PRO A 22 8.32 16.35 -14.97
C PRO A 22 7.80 16.69 -16.37
N GLU A 23 8.70 17.07 -17.32
CA GLU A 23 8.31 17.46 -18.68
C GLU A 23 7.79 16.27 -19.48
N LYS A 24 8.44 15.12 -19.34
CA LYS A 24 8.01 13.87 -19.98
C LYS A 24 6.98 13.10 -19.17
N THR A 25 6.73 13.51 -17.93
CA THR A 25 5.89 12.76 -16.97
C THR A 25 6.37 11.32 -16.80
N GLU A 26 7.68 11.14 -16.69
CA GLU A 26 8.31 9.83 -16.53
C GLU A 26 9.01 9.72 -15.18
N SER A 27 8.90 8.54 -14.58
CA SER A 27 9.59 8.20 -13.34
C SER A 27 10.27 6.85 -13.48
N TRP A 28 11.54 6.81 -13.13
CA TRP A 28 12.37 5.62 -13.21
C TRP A 28 12.99 5.31 -11.85
N ILE A 29 13.07 4.03 -11.52
CA ILE A 29 13.73 3.55 -10.31
C ILE A 29 14.94 2.70 -10.67
N LYS A 30 16.07 2.97 -10.01
CA LYS A 30 17.27 2.13 -10.04
C LYS A 30 17.39 1.35 -8.76
N PHE A 31 17.59 0.04 -8.82
CA PHE A 31 17.69 -0.83 -7.65
C PHE A 31 18.55 -2.05 -7.90
N THR A 32 18.97 -2.72 -6.83
CA THR A 32 19.52 -4.07 -6.83
C THR A 32 18.65 -5.00 -5.97
N LEU A 33 18.75 -6.29 -6.17
CA LEU A 33 18.04 -7.27 -5.33
C LEU A 33 18.50 -7.18 -3.88
N GLY A 34 19.81 -6.93 -3.68
CA GLY A 34 20.39 -6.72 -2.35
C GLY A 34 19.82 -5.49 -1.62
N MET A 35 19.55 -4.39 -2.34
CA MET A 35 18.91 -3.19 -1.77
C MET A 35 17.50 -3.52 -1.26
N ILE A 36 16.70 -4.24 -2.04
CA ILE A 36 15.36 -4.65 -1.64
C ILE A 36 15.42 -5.57 -0.41
N GLN A 37 16.29 -6.58 -0.44
CA GLN A 37 16.47 -7.50 0.67
C GLN A 37 16.88 -6.77 1.95
N LYS A 38 17.84 -5.83 1.86
CA LYS A 38 18.29 -5.00 2.98
C LYS A 38 17.14 -4.13 3.52
N ALA A 39 16.38 -3.48 2.65
CA ALA A 39 15.24 -2.65 3.05
C ALA A 39 14.18 -3.47 3.80
N LEU A 40 13.89 -4.69 3.36
CA LEU A 40 12.99 -5.60 4.05
C LEU A 40 13.55 -6.07 5.39
N LYS A 41 14.81 -6.51 5.42
CA LYS A 41 15.48 -7.01 6.62
C LYS A 41 15.56 -5.98 7.74
N THR A 42 15.81 -4.71 7.42
CA THR A 42 15.83 -3.61 8.41
C THR A 42 14.47 -3.37 9.07
N LYS A 43 13.38 -3.89 8.51
CA LYS A 43 12.01 -3.83 9.05
C LYS A 43 11.54 -5.16 9.63
N GLY A 44 12.46 -6.09 9.90
CA GLY A 44 12.13 -7.41 10.43
C GLY A 44 11.37 -8.29 9.43
N ARG A 45 11.41 -7.96 8.14
CA ARG A 45 10.81 -8.76 7.06
C ARG A 45 11.92 -9.48 6.31
N SER A 46 11.84 -10.79 6.22
CA SER A 46 12.79 -11.58 5.47
C SER A 46 12.18 -12.10 4.19
N ARG A 47 12.93 -11.97 3.09
CA ARG A 47 12.63 -12.61 1.79
C ARG A 47 13.93 -13.11 1.19
N SER A 48 13.86 -14.28 0.59
CA SER A 48 14.97 -14.81 -0.20
C SER A 48 15.13 -13.99 -1.50
N ILE A 49 16.29 -14.08 -2.11
CA ILE A 49 16.53 -13.42 -3.41
C ILE A 49 15.58 -13.95 -4.48
N ASP A 50 15.25 -15.24 -4.44
CA ASP A 50 14.34 -15.85 -5.42
C ASP A 50 12.90 -15.38 -5.23
N GLU A 51 12.41 -15.20 -3.99
CA GLU A 51 11.10 -14.58 -3.72
C GLU A 51 11.06 -13.13 -4.22
N ILE A 52 12.15 -12.38 -4.07
CA ILE A 52 12.25 -10.99 -4.56
C ILE A 52 12.24 -10.99 -6.10
N LYS A 53 13.00 -11.86 -6.76
CA LYS A 53 12.99 -12.02 -8.22
C LYS A 53 11.60 -12.34 -8.73
N GLN A 54 10.95 -13.32 -8.13
CA GLN A 54 9.58 -13.70 -8.49
C GLN A 54 8.60 -12.53 -8.33
N ALA A 55 8.68 -11.76 -7.23
CA ALA A 55 7.84 -10.60 -7.03
C ALA A 55 8.07 -9.51 -8.09
N ILE A 56 9.32 -9.24 -8.47
CA ILE A 56 9.67 -8.30 -9.54
C ILE A 56 9.13 -8.81 -10.88
N GLU A 57 9.26 -10.10 -11.16
CA GLU A 57 8.76 -10.71 -12.39
C GLU A 57 7.24 -10.60 -12.49
N VAL A 58 6.51 -10.86 -11.41
CA VAL A 58 5.05 -10.67 -11.34
C VAL A 58 4.69 -9.20 -11.62
N MET A 59 5.35 -8.25 -10.95
CA MET A 59 5.08 -6.82 -11.14
C MET A 59 5.43 -6.32 -12.56
N ASN A 60 6.35 -6.96 -13.25
CA ASN A 60 6.74 -6.62 -14.62
C ASN A 60 5.85 -7.29 -15.68
N LYS A 61 5.39 -8.51 -15.44
CA LYS A 61 4.66 -9.32 -16.45
C LYS A 61 3.15 -9.30 -16.26
N CYS A 62 2.65 -9.05 -15.05
CA CYS A 62 1.21 -9.06 -14.79
C CYS A 62 0.62 -7.68 -15.04
N ASN A 63 -0.36 -7.63 -15.95
CA ASN A 63 -1.12 -6.42 -16.19
C ASN A 63 -2.20 -6.24 -15.14
N ILE A 64 -2.31 -5.02 -14.62
CA ILE A 64 -3.43 -4.56 -13.81
C ILE A 64 -4.21 -3.49 -14.58
N ALA A 65 -5.50 -3.39 -14.32
CA ALA A 65 -6.35 -2.36 -14.93
C ALA A 65 -6.97 -1.49 -13.84
N LEU A 66 -6.98 -0.19 -14.08
CA LEU A 66 -7.62 0.81 -13.23
C LEU A 66 -8.93 1.27 -13.87
N TYR A 67 -9.99 1.28 -13.09
CA TYR A 67 -11.33 1.68 -13.54
C TYR A 67 -11.82 2.91 -12.78
N LYS A 68 -12.45 3.85 -13.52
CA LYS A 68 -13.22 4.96 -12.96
C LYS A 68 -14.59 4.95 -13.61
N ASN A 69 -15.65 4.92 -12.79
CA ASN A 69 -17.04 4.86 -13.28
C ASN A 69 -17.28 3.72 -14.29
N LYS A 70 -16.75 2.54 -14.00
CA LYS A 70 -16.80 1.33 -14.86
C LYS A 70 -16.06 1.45 -16.21
N LYS A 71 -15.38 2.56 -16.47
CA LYS A 71 -14.53 2.75 -17.64
C LYS A 71 -13.08 2.50 -17.27
N GLU A 72 -12.38 1.68 -18.03
CA GLU A 72 -10.93 1.52 -17.90
C GLU A 72 -10.25 2.84 -18.24
N ILE A 73 -9.41 3.31 -17.31
CA ILE A 73 -8.63 4.54 -17.47
C ILE A 73 -7.15 4.28 -17.68
N TRP A 74 -6.69 3.10 -17.30
CA TRP A 74 -5.33 2.65 -17.50
C TRP A 74 -5.23 1.13 -17.33
N SER A 75 -4.36 0.49 -18.12
CA SER A 75 -3.92 -0.89 -17.89
C SER A 75 -2.44 -1.04 -18.24
N GLY A 76 -1.75 -1.93 -17.54
CA GLY A 76 -0.33 -2.19 -17.73
C GLY A 76 0.32 -2.84 -16.52
N ALA A 77 1.63 -3.05 -16.62
CA ALA A 77 2.43 -3.59 -15.54
C ALA A 77 2.82 -2.52 -14.52
N ILE A 78 3.06 -2.91 -13.26
CA ILE A 78 3.52 -1.99 -12.19
C ILE A 78 4.98 -1.58 -12.42
N LEU A 79 5.81 -2.49 -12.91
CA LEU A 79 7.17 -2.18 -13.33
C LEU A 79 7.24 -2.31 -14.84
N GLN A 80 7.45 -1.19 -15.55
CA GLN A 80 7.53 -1.14 -17.00
C GLN A 80 8.99 -1.05 -17.44
N ASP A 81 9.27 -1.44 -18.66
CA ASP A 81 10.60 -1.28 -19.30
C ASP A 81 11.75 -1.74 -18.39
N LEU A 82 11.57 -2.90 -17.71
CA LEU A 82 12.59 -3.44 -16.83
C LEU A 82 13.83 -3.84 -17.61
N VAL A 83 14.92 -3.13 -17.36
CA VAL A 83 16.25 -3.37 -17.95
C VAL A 83 17.19 -3.87 -16.88
N THR A 84 17.92 -4.93 -17.21
CA THR A 84 18.96 -5.51 -16.35
C THR A 84 20.30 -5.36 -17.04
N VAL A 85 21.31 -4.89 -16.34
CA VAL A 85 22.66 -4.79 -16.85
C VAL A 85 23.30 -6.19 -16.85
N GLY A 86 23.37 -6.81 -18.02
CA GLY A 86 23.97 -8.13 -18.23
C GLY A 86 23.09 -9.31 -17.75
N ARG A 87 22.61 -10.16 -18.68
CA ARG A 87 21.77 -11.32 -18.33
C ARG A 87 22.53 -12.36 -17.50
N GLU A 88 23.82 -12.50 -17.76
CA GLU A 88 24.69 -13.43 -17.00
C GLU A 88 24.98 -12.90 -15.60
N GLU A 89 25.18 -11.59 -15.44
CA GLU A 89 25.35 -10.93 -14.15
C GLU A 89 24.10 -10.99 -13.29
N TYR A 90 22.90 -10.94 -13.88
CA TYR A 90 21.64 -11.07 -13.16
C TYR A 90 21.49 -12.40 -12.40
N LEU A 91 22.03 -13.49 -12.97
CA LEU A 91 21.99 -14.82 -12.35
C LEU A 91 23.10 -15.00 -11.29
N ALA A 92 24.17 -14.25 -11.39
CA ALA A 92 25.37 -14.45 -10.60
C ALA A 92 25.53 -13.50 -9.39
N SER A 93 24.92 -12.30 -9.41
CA SER A 93 25.16 -11.29 -8.38
C SER A 93 23.89 -10.60 -7.89
N THR A 94 23.77 -10.48 -6.54
CA THR A 94 22.69 -9.69 -5.89
C THR A 94 22.87 -8.18 -6.07
N ASP A 95 24.03 -7.74 -6.57
CA ASP A 95 24.40 -6.33 -6.74
C ASP A 95 24.22 -5.83 -8.18
N THR A 96 23.73 -6.70 -9.07
CA THR A 96 23.37 -6.29 -10.44
C THR A 96 22.28 -5.22 -10.40
N HIS A 97 22.53 -4.14 -11.15
CA HIS A 97 21.60 -3.02 -11.22
C HIS A 97 20.45 -3.30 -12.17
N HIS A 98 19.26 -2.97 -11.70
CA HIS A 98 18.02 -2.96 -12.46
C HIS A 98 17.51 -1.53 -12.58
N ILE A 99 16.92 -1.21 -13.72
CA ILE A 99 16.21 0.05 -13.95
C ILE A 99 14.82 -0.31 -14.46
N ALA A 100 13.79 0.28 -13.87
CA ALA A 100 12.42 0.09 -14.31
C ALA A 100 11.68 1.42 -14.33
N ARG A 101 10.77 1.57 -15.28
CA ARG A 101 9.86 2.71 -15.37
C ARG A 101 8.61 2.45 -14.52
N LEU A 102 8.19 3.46 -13.77
CA LEU A 102 6.93 3.43 -13.04
C LEU A 102 5.76 3.78 -13.98
N PRO A 103 4.55 3.29 -13.70
CA PRO A 103 3.38 3.57 -14.52
C PRO A 103 3.10 5.07 -14.64
N LEU A 104 2.59 5.50 -15.78
CA LEU A 104 2.26 6.88 -16.07
C LEU A 104 1.38 7.55 -15.00
N PHE A 105 0.40 6.82 -14.44
CA PHE A 105 -0.46 7.38 -13.40
C PHE A 105 0.30 7.71 -12.10
N ILE A 106 1.39 6.97 -11.78
CA ILE A 106 2.25 7.27 -10.64
C ILE A 106 3.05 8.54 -10.93
N SER A 107 3.68 8.61 -12.11
CA SER A 107 4.44 9.79 -12.53
C SER A 107 3.56 11.04 -12.57
N HIS A 108 2.34 10.91 -13.09
CA HIS A 108 1.34 11.98 -13.10
C HIS A 108 0.93 12.42 -11.68
N SER A 109 0.75 11.46 -10.77
CA SER A 109 0.44 11.77 -9.38
C SER A 109 1.61 12.48 -8.68
N ILE A 110 2.85 12.15 -9.02
CA ILE A 110 4.04 12.85 -8.50
C ILE A 110 4.07 14.29 -9.03
N ASN A 111 3.89 14.51 -10.34
CA ASN A 111 3.85 15.85 -10.95
C ASN A 111 2.76 16.74 -10.33
N ASN A 112 1.58 16.19 -10.10
CA ASN A 112 0.44 16.94 -9.55
C ASN A 112 0.41 16.96 -8.02
N LEU A 113 1.41 16.35 -7.37
CA LEU A 113 1.45 16.19 -5.91
C LEU A 113 0.19 15.52 -5.36
N ASP A 114 -0.41 14.65 -6.15
CA ASP A 114 -1.62 13.91 -5.81
C ASP A 114 -1.28 12.54 -5.20
N TYR A 115 -0.53 12.58 -4.11
CA TYR A 115 -0.17 11.41 -3.32
C TYR A 115 -0.24 11.72 -1.82
N ARG A 116 -0.38 10.68 -1.01
CA ARG A 116 -0.40 10.80 0.44
C ARG A 116 0.82 10.17 1.06
N GLN A 117 1.41 10.91 1.99
CA GLN A 117 2.50 10.39 2.81
C GLN A 117 1.93 9.53 3.94
N PHE A 118 2.64 8.48 4.28
CA PHE A 118 2.32 7.60 5.40
C PHE A 118 3.58 7.18 6.16
N ASN A 119 3.39 6.74 7.39
CA ASN A 119 4.49 6.22 8.20
C ASN A 119 4.87 4.83 7.70
N TYR A 120 5.98 4.77 6.94
CA TYR A 120 6.50 3.54 6.35
C TYR A 120 6.87 2.49 7.42
N ASP A 121 7.45 2.92 8.53
CA ASP A 121 7.87 2.03 9.61
C ASP A 121 6.66 1.36 10.25
N ARG A 122 5.60 2.12 10.48
CA ARG A 122 4.34 1.58 10.99
C ARG A 122 3.70 0.62 9.99
N LEU A 123 3.66 0.95 8.69
CA LEU A 123 3.16 0.04 7.67
C LEU A 123 3.91 -1.29 7.70
N MET A 124 5.24 -1.23 7.70
CA MET A 124 6.09 -2.43 7.68
C MET A 124 6.08 -3.20 9.00
N SER A 125 5.68 -2.58 10.11
CA SER A 125 5.50 -3.26 11.39
C SER A 125 4.20 -4.08 11.48
N CYS A 126 3.24 -3.87 10.57
CA CYS A 126 2.02 -4.66 10.51
C CYS A 126 2.31 -6.05 9.94
N ASP A 127 1.93 -7.11 10.65
CA ASP A 127 2.25 -8.49 10.27
C ASP A 127 1.35 -9.00 9.15
N GLU A 128 0.06 -8.73 9.25
CA GLU A 128 -0.94 -9.21 8.32
C GLU A 128 -1.09 -8.28 7.10
N GLN A 129 -1.25 -8.89 5.92
CA GLN A 129 -1.50 -8.12 4.68
C GLN A 129 -2.80 -7.31 4.77
N LEU A 130 -3.84 -7.86 5.40
CA LEU A 130 -5.10 -7.15 5.60
C LEU A 130 -4.94 -5.93 6.50
N THR A 131 -4.09 -6.01 7.53
CA THR A 131 -3.77 -4.88 8.41
C THR A 131 -3.08 -3.76 7.64
N ARG A 132 -2.09 -4.08 6.82
CA ARG A 132 -1.41 -3.09 5.95
C ARG A 132 -2.39 -2.46 4.96
N TRP A 133 -3.27 -3.25 4.36
CA TRP A 133 -4.31 -2.75 3.46
C TRP A 133 -5.28 -1.80 4.17
N LEU A 134 -5.76 -2.16 5.36
CA LEU A 134 -6.64 -1.31 6.18
C LEU A 134 -5.92 -0.02 6.59
N TYR A 135 -4.65 -0.08 6.96
CA TYR A 135 -3.86 1.11 7.29
C TYR A 135 -3.78 2.07 6.09
N LYS A 136 -3.43 1.57 4.90
CA LYS A 136 -3.43 2.37 3.66
C LYS A 136 -4.83 2.93 3.34
N ARG A 137 -5.88 2.14 3.55
CA ARG A 137 -7.27 2.60 3.37
C ARG A 137 -7.63 3.75 4.32
N LEU A 138 -7.26 3.67 5.59
CA LEU A 138 -7.49 4.76 6.55
C LEU A 138 -6.76 6.04 6.12
N ILE A 139 -5.51 5.96 5.72
CA ILE A 139 -4.75 7.11 5.22
C ILE A 139 -5.45 7.78 4.03
N ASN A 140 -5.96 7.00 3.10
CA ASN A 140 -6.56 7.51 1.88
C ASN A 140 -8.03 7.96 2.03
N ARG A 141 -8.78 7.39 2.97
CA ARG A 141 -10.22 7.63 3.13
C ARG A 141 -10.59 8.45 4.35
N PHE A 142 -9.82 8.36 5.43
CA PHE A 142 -10.05 9.15 6.65
C PHE A 142 -9.28 10.47 6.62
N THR A 143 -9.45 11.22 5.54
CA THR A 143 -8.71 12.46 5.27
C THR A 143 -9.07 13.59 6.24
N GLN A 144 -10.30 13.59 6.77
CA GLN A 144 -10.78 14.58 7.74
C GLN A 144 -10.73 14.05 9.18
N ALA A 145 -9.68 13.26 9.51
CA ALA A 145 -9.51 12.73 10.84
C ALA A 145 -9.38 13.86 11.86
N SER A 146 -10.18 13.79 12.93
CA SER A 146 -10.15 14.71 14.06
C SER A 146 -10.51 13.97 15.34
N HIS A 147 -10.39 14.62 16.49
CA HIS A 147 -10.72 14.01 17.78
C HIS A 147 -12.21 13.65 17.92
N ILE A 148 -13.08 14.29 17.14
CA ILE A 148 -14.54 14.11 17.19
C ILE A 148 -15.07 13.30 16.00
N THR A 149 -14.34 13.21 14.87
CA THR A 149 -14.78 12.46 13.70
C THR A 149 -14.46 10.98 13.84
N GLU A 150 -15.38 10.13 13.40
CA GLU A 150 -15.22 8.69 13.30
C GLU A 150 -15.25 8.28 11.83
N TYR A 151 -14.45 7.28 11.47
CA TYR A 151 -14.49 6.66 10.14
C TYR A 151 -15.36 5.41 10.19
N SER A 152 -16.26 5.25 9.23
CA SER A 152 -17.08 4.05 9.13
C SER A 152 -16.87 3.32 7.80
N CYS A 153 -16.85 2.00 7.85
CA CYS A 153 -16.82 1.14 6.66
C CYS A 153 -17.65 -0.13 6.89
N MET A 154 -18.13 -0.72 5.80
CA MET A 154 -18.90 -1.95 5.83
C MET A 154 -18.00 -3.16 5.64
N TYR A 155 -18.39 -4.31 6.21
CA TYR A 155 -17.74 -5.60 5.97
C TYR A 155 -17.70 -5.94 4.47
N SER A 156 -18.84 -5.77 3.80
CA SER A 156 -18.97 -6.00 2.35
C SER A 156 -17.98 -5.16 1.54
N ASP A 157 -17.80 -3.89 1.88
CA ASP A 157 -16.83 -3.00 1.21
C ASP A 157 -15.38 -3.45 1.42
N ILE A 158 -15.03 -3.89 2.64
CA ILE A 158 -13.69 -4.41 2.94
C ILE A 158 -13.45 -5.68 2.14
N LYS A 159 -14.42 -6.61 2.14
CA LYS A 159 -14.31 -7.90 1.44
C LYS A 159 -14.12 -7.68 -0.06
N GLN A 160 -14.95 -6.87 -0.67
CA GLN A 160 -14.90 -6.59 -2.10
C GLN A 160 -13.61 -5.85 -2.50
N ALA A 161 -13.25 -4.80 -1.75
CA ALA A 161 -12.16 -3.92 -2.14
C ALA A 161 -10.76 -4.49 -1.81
N SER A 162 -10.62 -5.33 -0.78
CA SER A 162 -9.33 -5.91 -0.42
C SER A 162 -8.96 -7.14 -1.24
N GLY A 163 -9.95 -7.96 -1.63
CA GLY A 163 -9.72 -9.27 -2.20
C GLY A 163 -9.06 -10.30 -1.25
N LEU A 164 -8.88 -9.95 0.04
CA LEU A 164 -8.12 -10.74 1.01
C LEU A 164 -8.97 -11.62 1.92
N LEU A 165 -10.30 -11.54 1.79
CA LEU A 165 -11.28 -12.26 2.62
C LEU A 165 -11.95 -13.37 1.81
N GLN A 166 -11.18 -14.42 1.53
CA GLN A 166 -11.60 -15.53 0.65
C GLN A 166 -11.82 -16.86 1.40
N GLN A 167 -11.98 -16.80 2.72
CA GLN A 167 -12.26 -17.99 3.52
C GLN A 167 -13.68 -18.49 3.24
N ASN A 168 -13.86 -19.82 3.14
CA ASN A 168 -15.16 -20.43 2.89
C ASN A 168 -16.21 -20.12 3.97
N LYS A 169 -15.78 -19.98 5.22
CA LYS A 169 -16.64 -19.62 6.34
C LYS A 169 -16.57 -18.11 6.61
N GLU A 170 -17.70 -17.42 6.46
CA GLU A 170 -17.79 -15.96 6.72
C GLU A 170 -17.35 -15.56 8.13
N GLY A 171 -17.55 -16.44 9.13
CA GLY A 171 -17.04 -16.22 10.48
C GLY A 171 -15.52 -16.02 10.52
N ASN A 172 -14.77 -16.81 9.74
CA ASN A 172 -13.30 -16.69 9.68
C ASN A 172 -12.87 -15.37 9.01
N ASN A 173 -13.57 -14.93 7.96
CA ASN A 173 -13.31 -13.64 7.32
C ASN A 173 -13.56 -12.48 8.30
N ARG A 174 -14.63 -12.55 9.09
CA ARG A 174 -14.96 -11.56 10.14
C ARG A 174 -13.89 -11.54 11.23
N SER A 175 -13.47 -12.71 11.72
CA SER A 175 -12.40 -12.83 12.70
C SER A 175 -11.08 -12.24 12.19
N LYS A 176 -10.75 -12.43 10.91
CA LYS A 176 -9.55 -11.86 10.28
C LYS A 176 -9.59 -10.31 10.27
N ILE A 177 -10.76 -9.70 10.01
CA ILE A 177 -10.92 -8.24 10.10
C ILE A 177 -10.74 -7.75 11.54
N LEU A 178 -11.32 -8.46 12.52
CA LEU A 178 -11.18 -8.09 13.93
C LEU A 178 -9.73 -8.17 14.40
N SER A 179 -9.02 -9.23 14.00
CA SER A 179 -7.57 -9.35 14.24
C SER A 179 -6.80 -8.16 13.66
N ALA A 180 -7.10 -7.80 12.42
CA ALA A 180 -6.45 -6.66 11.77
C ALA A 180 -6.75 -5.30 12.46
N PHE A 181 -7.98 -5.08 12.94
CA PHE A 181 -8.28 -3.89 13.75
C PHE A 181 -7.58 -3.90 15.11
N ASN A 182 -7.47 -5.05 15.76
CA ASN A 182 -6.73 -5.18 17.01
C ASN A 182 -5.23 -4.86 16.78
N GLU A 183 -4.64 -5.38 15.74
CA GLU A 183 -3.26 -5.05 15.36
C GLU A 183 -3.10 -3.55 15.10
N LEU A 184 -4.01 -2.90 14.37
CA LEU A 184 -3.98 -1.45 14.17
C LEU A 184 -4.10 -0.66 15.47
N LYS A 185 -4.81 -1.19 16.46
CA LYS A 185 -4.89 -0.60 17.80
C LYS A 185 -3.55 -0.72 18.54
N GLU A 186 -2.91 -1.87 18.50
CA GLU A 186 -1.58 -2.10 19.08
C GLU A 186 -0.50 -1.23 18.41
N LYS A 187 -0.60 -1.02 17.09
CA LYS A 187 0.29 -0.13 16.33
C LYS A 187 -0.03 1.37 16.50
N GLY A 188 -0.99 1.72 17.36
CA GLY A 188 -1.32 3.11 17.66
C GLY A 188 -1.97 3.88 16.52
N VAL A 189 -2.67 3.20 15.61
CA VAL A 189 -3.42 3.83 14.52
C VAL A 189 -4.84 4.18 14.97
N ILE A 190 -5.53 3.21 15.56
CA ILE A 190 -6.90 3.37 16.02
C ILE A 190 -6.98 3.24 17.54
N LEU A 191 -7.90 3.98 18.14
CA LEU A 191 -8.18 3.93 19.57
C LEU A 191 -9.24 2.87 19.89
N SER A 192 -10.28 2.81 19.06
CA SER A 192 -11.38 1.86 19.23
C SER A 192 -12.06 1.56 17.90
N CYS A 193 -12.71 0.41 17.84
CA CYS A 193 -13.59 -0.01 16.76
C CYS A 193 -14.90 -0.51 17.35
N LYS A 194 -16.03 0.17 17.04
CA LYS A 194 -17.38 -0.28 17.37
C LYS A 194 -17.90 -1.14 16.23
N ILE A 195 -18.59 -2.21 16.58
CA ILE A 195 -19.11 -3.23 15.66
C ILE A 195 -20.63 -3.21 15.74
N ASN A 196 -21.29 -2.91 14.62
CA ASN A 196 -22.74 -2.93 14.53
C ASN A 196 -23.17 -3.94 13.46
N GLU A 197 -23.73 -5.06 13.89
CA GLU A 197 -24.25 -6.10 12.99
C GLU A 197 -25.59 -5.69 12.40
N ARG A 198 -25.70 -5.81 11.08
CA ARG A 198 -26.99 -5.75 10.38
C ARG A 198 -27.50 -7.18 10.21
N LYS A 199 -28.74 -7.42 10.67
CA LYS A 199 -29.36 -8.75 10.66
C LYS A 199 -30.70 -8.73 9.94
N ILE A 200 -31.00 -9.85 9.28
CA ILE A 200 -32.36 -10.20 8.82
C ILE A 200 -32.70 -11.53 9.51
N GLY A 201 -33.62 -11.47 10.47
CA GLY A 201 -33.86 -12.59 11.36
C GLY A 201 -32.60 -12.93 12.18
N ARG A 202 -32.14 -14.19 12.08
CA ARG A 202 -30.92 -14.65 12.76
C ARG A 202 -29.65 -14.48 11.91
N ALA A 203 -29.79 -14.17 10.61
CA ALA A 203 -28.65 -14.08 9.70
C ALA A 203 -28.02 -12.68 9.74
N ILE A 204 -26.71 -12.62 9.89
CA ILE A 204 -25.94 -11.38 9.75
C ILE A 204 -25.76 -11.13 8.24
N THR A 205 -26.34 -10.04 7.74
CA THR A 205 -26.29 -9.64 6.33
C THR A 205 -25.09 -8.75 6.03
N ASP A 206 -24.70 -7.90 6.99
CA ASP A 206 -23.51 -7.04 6.88
C ASP A 206 -23.06 -6.58 8.27
N ILE A 207 -21.87 -5.97 8.36
CA ILE A 207 -21.34 -5.41 9.60
C ILE A 207 -20.79 -4.02 9.33
N LYS A 208 -21.20 -3.04 10.11
CA LYS A 208 -20.63 -1.70 10.12
C LYS A 208 -19.55 -1.62 11.19
N TYR A 209 -18.35 -1.29 10.78
CA TYR A 209 -17.22 -0.95 11.65
C TYR A 209 -17.12 0.57 11.75
N THR A 210 -17.13 1.09 12.98
CA THR A 210 -16.96 2.52 13.26
C THR A 210 -15.70 2.71 14.07
N ILE A 211 -14.74 3.42 13.51
CA ILE A 211 -13.35 3.51 13.96
C ILE A 211 -13.09 4.91 14.49
N LYS A 212 -12.54 5.00 15.69
CA LYS A 212 -11.97 6.22 16.26
C LYS A 212 -10.45 6.16 16.17
N ALA A 213 -9.83 7.17 15.58
CA ALA A 213 -8.38 7.26 15.41
C ALA A 213 -7.67 7.71 16.70
N THR A 214 -6.37 7.37 16.82
CA THR A 214 -5.53 7.89 17.89
C THR A 214 -5.14 9.36 17.64
N PRO A 215 -4.82 10.13 18.69
CA PRO A 215 -4.31 11.50 18.53
C PRO A 215 -3.07 11.57 17.63
N GLN A 216 -2.20 10.57 17.69
CA GLN A 216 -1.00 10.51 16.86
C GLN A 216 -1.35 10.35 15.37
N PHE A 217 -2.24 9.42 15.03
CA PHE A 217 -2.69 9.25 13.64
C PHE A 217 -3.38 10.51 13.12
N ILE A 218 -4.20 11.18 13.95
CA ILE A 218 -4.86 12.45 13.60
C ILE A 218 -3.83 13.52 13.26
N LYS A 219 -2.79 13.70 14.09
CA LYS A 219 -1.70 14.64 13.81
C LYS A 219 -1.00 14.35 12.48
N GLU A 220 -0.74 13.08 12.17
CA GLU A 220 -0.12 12.65 10.92
C GLU A 220 -1.02 12.97 9.71
N GLN A 221 -2.35 12.76 9.83
CA GLN A 221 -3.30 13.09 8.77
C GLN A 221 -3.38 14.61 8.52
N ILE A 222 -3.44 15.41 9.59
CA ILE A 222 -3.44 16.87 9.50
C ILE A 222 -2.16 17.38 8.83
N ALA A 223 -1.00 16.85 9.23
CA ALA A 223 0.27 17.22 8.64
C ALA A 223 0.37 16.84 7.14
N SER A 224 -0.15 15.66 6.77
CA SER A 224 -0.23 15.24 5.37
C SER A 224 -1.15 16.14 4.54
N ASN A 225 -2.31 16.54 5.08
CA ASN A 225 -3.23 17.45 4.42
C ASN A 225 -2.60 18.84 4.22
N LYS A 226 -1.96 19.39 5.26
CA LYS A 226 -1.31 20.72 5.20
C LYS A 226 -0.23 20.76 4.12
N ARG A 227 0.64 19.78 4.05
CA ARG A 227 1.67 19.71 2.99
C ARG A 227 1.07 19.71 1.58
N THR A 228 -0.03 18.97 1.37
CA THR A 228 -0.71 18.96 0.08
C THR A 228 -1.28 20.34 -0.28
N THR A 229 -1.75 21.11 0.70
CA THR A 229 -2.25 22.48 0.50
C THR A 229 -1.10 23.45 0.24
N ASP A 230 -0.06 23.44 1.08
CA ASP A 230 1.11 24.35 0.99
C ASP A 230 1.88 24.22 -0.35
N ILE A 231 1.80 23.05 -0.99
CA ILE A 231 2.48 22.80 -2.28
C ILE A 231 1.59 23.20 -3.47
N ARG A 232 0.25 23.24 -3.29
CA ARG A 232 -0.70 23.64 -4.33
C ARG A 232 -0.95 25.14 -4.39
N THR A 233 -0.48 25.90 -3.40
CA THR A 233 -0.47 27.38 -3.35
C THR A 233 0.86 27.92 -3.83
#